data_6b60835cb4533f10a6e1ff3a1e1c120b
#
_entry.id   6b60835cb4533f10a6e1ff3a1e1c120b
#
_cell.length_a   1.000
_cell.length_b   1.000
_cell.length_c   1.000
_cell.angle_alpha   90.00
_cell.angle_beta   90.00
_cell.angle_gamma   90.00
#
_symmetry.space_group_name_H-M   'P 1'
#
loop_
_entity.id
_entity.type
_entity.pdbx_description
1 polymer ?
#
loop_
_entity_poly.entity_id
_entity_poly.type
_entity_poly.pdbx_seq_one_letter_code
_entity_poly.pdbx_strand_id
1 'polypeptide(L)'
;MKTFKTISLAFCLILFSAIFFGCKNAGQTKATDAVPQAQVPDHYSVPQELQYAEPETYQVDNQTFPLYLFDKFYPIGWSKDGKLAYMEEPADEAVGAYFFQFHILDLNTGKDVYTWKPEEDPEEGSLSQMFEDNKELFEGKLKENGIIPQEFKLEEANVKMDKTMAENPFIGSDVVKNVKITSGETVIYENLNNDEYNVNLDQSIAGVLKCPFSDMEAVMVKSILRGYEGPPHVYTFYFVKAGK
;
A
#
# COMPACT_ATOMS: atom_id res chain seq x y z
N MET A 1 -32.25 21.43 56.61
CA MET A 1 -33.34 20.65 57.21
C MET A 1 -33.25 19.24 56.68
N LYS A 2 -32.79 18.34 57.53
CA LYS A 2 -33.39 17.02 57.90
C LYS A 2 -33.54 16.07 56.65
N THR A 3 -33.16 14.83 56.62
CA THR A 3 -32.72 13.85 57.64
C THR A 3 -32.13 12.61 56.99
N PHE A 4 -31.12 12.08 57.62
CA PHE A 4 -30.62 10.71 57.63
C PHE A 4 -31.67 9.61 57.47
N LYS A 5 -31.29 8.48 56.80
CA LYS A 5 -31.51 7.14 57.39
C LYS A 5 -30.59 6.09 56.78
N THR A 6 -29.69 5.64 57.61
CA THR A 6 -28.95 4.40 57.66
C THR A 6 -29.86 3.20 57.95
N ILE A 7 -29.44 1.99 57.61
CA ILE A 7 -29.66 0.66 58.23
C ILE A 7 -29.33 -0.38 57.17
N SER A 8 -28.60 -1.40 57.29
CA SER A 8 -27.81 -2.16 58.28
C SER A 8 -27.64 -3.59 57.71
N LEU A 9 -26.46 -4.03 57.77
CA LEU A 9 -25.88 -5.36 58.02
C LEU A 9 -26.81 -6.59 57.93
N ALA A 10 -26.38 -7.62 57.19
CA ALA A 10 -26.50 -9.01 57.61
C ALA A 10 -25.35 -9.87 57.05
N PHE A 11 -24.59 -10.35 57.97
CA PHE A 11 -23.53 -11.35 57.94
C PHE A 11 -24.13 -12.74 57.62
N CYS A 12 -23.52 -13.52 56.73
CA CYS A 12 -23.61 -14.99 56.82
C CYS A 12 -22.28 -15.60 56.47
N LEU A 13 -21.54 -15.95 57.48
CA LEU A 13 -20.40 -16.87 57.48
C LEU A 13 -20.95 -18.29 57.37
N ILE A 14 -20.47 -19.05 56.37
CA ILE A 14 -20.48 -20.51 56.45
C ILE A 14 -19.09 -21.01 56.10
N LEU A 15 -18.42 -21.50 57.16
CA LEU A 15 -17.21 -22.34 57.13
C LEU A 15 -17.61 -23.76 56.71
N PHE A 16 -16.93 -24.32 55.72
CA PHE A 16 -16.73 -25.79 55.65
C PHE A 16 -15.41 -26.18 55.02
N SER A 17 -14.54 -26.61 55.88
CA SER A 17 -13.60 -27.71 55.86
C SER A 17 -12.84 -28.10 54.57
N ALA A 18 -11.54 -28.07 54.78
CA ALA A 18 -10.48 -28.61 53.94
C ALA A 18 -10.61 -30.13 53.70
N ILE A 19 -10.35 -30.57 52.50
CA ILE A 19 -9.78 -31.88 52.21
C ILE A 19 -8.59 -31.70 51.30
N PHE A 20 -7.40 -31.96 51.81
CA PHE A 20 -6.17 -32.10 51.09
C PHE A 20 -6.20 -33.43 50.32
N PHE A 21 -6.15 -33.36 49.00
CA PHE A 21 -5.58 -34.45 48.19
C PHE A 21 -4.61 -33.83 47.20
N GLY A 22 -3.34 -34.17 47.42
CA GLY A 22 -2.30 -33.83 46.47
C GLY A 22 -2.44 -34.63 45.19
N CYS A 23 -2.29 -33.99 44.06
CA CYS A 23 -1.88 -34.61 42.83
C CYS A 23 -0.98 -33.67 42.03
N LYS A 24 0.25 -34.05 41.95
CA LYS A 24 1.23 -33.97 40.85
C LYS A 24 1.03 -32.90 39.78
N ASN A 25 2.09 -32.14 39.61
CA ASN A 25 2.51 -31.41 38.41
C ASN A 25 1.80 -31.81 37.14
N ALA A 26 0.84 -31.02 36.71
CA ALA A 26 0.46 -30.92 35.33
C ALA A 26 1.05 -29.60 34.80
N GLY A 27 1.96 -29.72 33.86
CA GLY A 27 2.61 -28.58 33.21
C GLY A 27 1.54 -27.58 32.73
N GLN A 28 1.73 -26.31 33.13
CA GLN A 28 1.07 -25.21 32.47
C GLN A 28 1.57 -25.18 31.00
N THR A 29 0.82 -25.81 30.13
CA THR A 29 0.82 -25.45 28.73
C THR A 29 0.37 -23.98 28.70
N LYS A 30 1.32 -23.05 28.48
CA LYS A 30 0.99 -21.72 28.03
C LYS A 30 0.05 -21.92 26.84
N ALA A 31 -1.20 -21.50 26.99
CA ALA A 31 -2.05 -21.25 25.84
C ALA A 31 -1.28 -20.22 25.01
N THR A 32 -0.69 -20.68 23.93
CA THR A 32 -0.21 -19.80 22.88
C THR A 32 -1.50 -19.20 22.34
N ASP A 33 -1.72 -17.93 22.61
CA ASP A 33 -2.78 -17.16 21.94
C ASP A 33 -2.56 -17.36 20.45
N ALA A 34 -3.38 -18.21 19.86
CA ALA A 34 -3.35 -18.45 18.42
C ALA A 34 -3.77 -17.11 17.80
N VAL A 35 -2.81 -16.40 17.20
CA VAL A 35 -3.11 -15.25 16.34
C VAL A 35 -4.19 -15.70 15.36
N PRO A 36 -5.33 -15.00 15.28
CA PRO A 36 -6.40 -15.38 14.36
C PRO A 36 -5.80 -15.55 12.98
N GLN A 37 -5.95 -16.73 12.41
CA GLN A 37 -5.38 -17.03 11.10
C GLN A 37 -6.12 -16.16 10.09
N ALA A 38 -5.44 -15.16 9.55
CA ALA A 38 -6.01 -14.25 8.57
C ALA A 38 -6.59 -15.03 7.40
N GLN A 39 -7.87 -14.80 7.09
CA GLN A 39 -8.64 -15.52 6.09
C GLN A 39 -9.13 -14.55 5.02
N VAL A 40 -9.32 -15.07 3.81
CA VAL A 40 -9.97 -14.34 2.73
C VAL A 40 -11.40 -14.03 3.17
N PRO A 41 -11.84 -12.76 3.16
CA PRO A 41 -13.17 -12.39 3.62
C PRO A 41 -14.25 -12.68 2.56
N ASP A 42 -15.51 -12.65 2.99
CA ASP A 42 -16.64 -12.75 2.06
C ASP A 42 -16.84 -11.47 1.25
N HIS A 43 -16.50 -10.31 1.83
CA HIS A 43 -16.65 -8.99 1.20
C HIS A 43 -15.43 -8.12 1.45
N TYR A 44 -15.19 -7.18 0.52
CA TYR A 44 -14.11 -6.21 0.59
C TYR A 44 -14.69 -4.79 0.70
N SER A 45 -14.00 -3.94 1.43
CA SER A 45 -14.31 -2.52 1.53
C SER A 45 -13.60 -1.74 0.42
N VAL A 46 -14.16 -0.58 0.07
CA VAL A 46 -13.47 0.40 -0.79
C VAL A 46 -12.13 0.74 -0.16
N PRO A 47 -11.02 0.61 -0.90
CA PRO A 47 -9.69 0.91 -0.37
C PRO A 47 -9.52 2.40 -0.10
N GLN A 48 -8.59 2.73 0.79
CA GLN A 48 -8.24 4.11 1.11
C GLN A 48 -6.92 4.50 0.46
N GLU A 49 -6.80 5.77 0.09
CA GLU A 49 -5.56 6.31 -0.46
C GLU A 49 -4.41 6.21 0.55
N LEU A 50 -3.27 5.74 0.08
CA LEU A 50 -2.02 5.77 0.80
C LEU A 50 -1.08 6.77 0.12
N GLN A 51 -0.82 7.89 0.80
CA GLN A 51 0.10 8.90 0.29
C GLN A 51 1.54 8.40 0.32
N TYR A 52 2.27 8.59 -0.77
CA TYR A 52 3.67 8.17 -0.92
C TYR A 52 4.63 9.31 -1.25
N ALA A 53 4.11 10.54 -1.40
CA ALA A 53 4.90 11.75 -1.57
C ALA A 53 4.12 12.96 -1.02
N GLU A 54 4.86 14.01 -0.65
CA GLU A 54 4.28 15.25 -0.17
C GLU A 54 3.91 16.16 -1.33
N PRO A 55 2.76 16.86 -1.28
CA PRO A 55 2.40 17.85 -2.27
C PRO A 55 3.37 19.04 -2.25
N GLU A 56 3.85 19.43 -3.42
CA GLU A 56 4.67 20.63 -3.60
C GLU A 56 3.98 21.61 -4.54
N THR A 57 4.21 22.89 -4.32
CA THR A 57 3.61 23.97 -5.10
C THR A 57 4.65 24.99 -5.54
N TYR A 58 4.34 25.71 -6.61
CA TYR A 58 5.11 26.87 -7.06
C TYR A 58 4.21 28.11 -7.24
N GLN A 59 4.80 29.28 -7.33
CA GLN A 59 4.10 30.55 -7.42
C GLN A 59 4.35 31.21 -8.78
N VAL A 60 3.28 31.67 -9.43
CA VAL A 60 3.33 32.52 -10.63
C VAL A 60 2.31 33.64 -10.44
N ASP A 61 2.73 34.89 -10.56
CA ASP A 61 1.86 36.08 -10.47
C ASP A 61 0.92 36.07 -9.25
N ASN A 62 1.44 35.69 -8.08
CA ASN A 62 0.72 35.53 -6.81
C ASN A 62 -0.36 34.39 -6.82
N GLN A 63 -0.37 33.51 -7.79
CA GLN A 63 -1.18 32.32 -7.80
C GLN A 63 -0.33 31.09 -7.45
N THR A 64 -0.93 30.18 -6.71
CA THR A 64 -0.29 28.92 -6.30
C THR A 64 -0.73 27.80 -7.23
N PHE A 65 0.23 27.10 -7.79
CA PHE A 65 0.01 25.95 -8.68
C PHE A 65 0.68 24.71 -8.12
N PRO A 66 0.13 23.50 -8.35
CA PRO A 66 0.83 22.28 -8.02
C PRO A 66 2.09 22.14 -8.89
N LEU A 67 3.20 21.76 -8.27
CA LEU A 67 4.43 21.41 -8.99
C LEU A 67 4.33 19.98 -9.56
N TYR A 68 3.58 19.12 -8.88
CA TYR A 68 3.36 17.73 -9.25
C TYR A 68 1.88 17.36 -9.20
N LEU A 69 1.46 16.52 -10.14
CA LEU A 69 0.28 15.68 -10.06
C LEU A 69 0.70 14.30 -9.57
N PHE A 70 -0.22 13.52 -9.02
CA PHE A 70 0.10 12.24 -8.41
C PHE A 70 -0.78 11.14 -8.98
N ASP A 71 -0.18 10.05 -9.43
CA ASP A 71 -0.90 8.78 -9.50
C ASP A 71 -1.30 8.41 -8.08
N LYS A 72 -2.59 8.27 -7.80
CA LYS A 72 -3.05 7.91 -6.47
C LYS A 72 -3.00 6.41 -6.28
N PHE A 73 -2.63 5.98 -5.10
CA PHE A 73 -2.43 4.58 -4.75
C PHE A 73 -3.40 4.15 -3.65
N TYR A 74 -4.17 3.10 -3.91
CA TYR A 74 -5.20 2.57 -3.01
C TYR A 74 -4.95 1.08 -2.75
N PRO A 75 -4.12 0.71 -1.78
CA PRO A 75 -3.82 -0.69 -1.47
C PRO A 75 -5.03 -1.41 -0.88
N ILE A 76 -5.19 -2.70 -1.25
CA ILE A 76 -6.31 -3.53 -0.80
C ILE A 76 -5.84 -4.62 0.14
N GLY A 77 -4.83 -5.40 -0.25
CA GLY A 77 -4.40 -6.52 0.56
C GLY A 77 -3.28 -7.35 -0.06
N TRP A 78 -2.89 -8.38 0.70
CA TRP A 78 -1.87 -9.33 0.32
C TRP A 78 -2.42 -10.74 0.22
N SER A 79 -1.89 -11.53 -0.69
CA SER A 79 -2.03 -12.99 -0.64
C SER A 79 -0.88 -13.62 0.17
N LYS A 80 -1.08 -14.85 0.62
CA LYS A 80 -0.02 -15.60 1.34
C LYS A 80 1.15 -15.99 0.44
N ASP A 81 0.97 -16.01 -0.86
CA ASP A 81 1.98 -16.35 -1.86
C ASP A 81 2.64 -15.10 -2.51
N GLY A 82 2.39 -13.92 -1.95
CA GLY A 82 3.13 -12.69 -2.29
C GLY A 82 2.54 -11.88 -3.43
N LYS A 83 1.23 -11.95 -3.64
CA LYS A 83 0.53 -11.02 -4.53
C LYS A 83 0.04 -9.80 -3.74
N LEU A 84 0.22 -8.61 -4.31
CA LEU A 84 -0.30 -7.34 -3.81
C LEU A 84 -1.46 -6.90 -4.69
N ALA A 85 -2.63 -6.68 -4.09
CA ALA A 85 -3.77 -6.09 -4.79
C ALA A 85 -3.92 -4.62 -4.42
N TYR A 86 -4.16 -3.78 -5.44
CA TYR A 86 -4.36 -2.34 -5.27
C TYR A 86 -5.20 -1.76 -6.40
N MET A 87 -5.71 -0.55 -6.19
CA MET A 87 -6.22 0.32 -7.25
C MET A 87 -5.29 1.51 -7.43
N GLU A 88 -5.27 2.01 -8.65
CA GLU A 88 -4.52 3.18 -9.06
C GLU A 88 -5.45 4.16 -9.76
N GLU A 89 -5.24 5.44 -9.52
CA GLU A 89 -5.88 6.55 -10.25
C GLU A 89 -4.75 7.36 -10.89
N PRO A 90 -4.38 7.08 -12.15
CA PRO A 90 -3.31 7.79 -12.83
C PRO A 90 -3.60 9.28 -12.95
N ALA A 91 -2.57 10.10 -12.75
CA ALA A 91 -2.66 11.52 -13.00
C ALA A 91 -2.73 11.80 -14.50
N ASP A 92 -3.73 12.53 -14.93
CA ASP A 92 -3.85 12.97 -16.32
C ASP A 92 -3.59 14.47 -16.44
N GLU A 93 -2.54 14.84 -17.17
CA GLU A 93 -2.19 16.22 -17.45
C GLU A 93 -3.08 16.87 -18.53
N ALA A 94 -3.64 16.07 -19.43
CA ALA A 94 -4.18 16.59 -20.69
C ALA A 94 -5.70 16.72 -20.70
N VAL A 95 -6.44 15.85 -20.04
CA VAL A 95 -7.89 15.71 -20.21
C VAL A 95 -8.66 15.86 -18.90
N GLY A 96 -7.99 15.73 -17.73
CA GLY A 96 -8.66 15.76 -16.43
C GLY A 96 -9.58 14.57 -16.18
N ALA A 97 -9.43 13.51 -16.96
CA ALA A 97 -10.15 12.27 -16.79
C ALA A 97 -9.29 11.26 -16.06
N TYR A 98 -9.73 10.86 -14.88
CA TYR A 98 -9.04 9.88 -14.06
C TYR A 98 -9.64 8.51 -14.29
N PHE A 99 -8.80 7.58 -14.77
CA PHE A 99 -9.20 6.19 -15.00
C PHE A 99 -8.70 5.33 -13.87
N PHE A 100 -9.57 4.92 -12.97
CA PHE A 100 -9.20 3.94 -11.97
C PHE A 100 -8.82 2.62 -12.64
N GLN A 101 -7.69 2.08 -12.25
CA GLN A 101 -7.22 0.76 -12.65
C GLN A 101 -7.19 -0.15 -11.43
N PHE A 102 -7.49 -1.42 -11.62
CA PHE A 102 -7.39 -2.42 -10.57
C PHE A 102 -6.31 -3.43 -10.93
N HIS A 103 -5.38 -3.70 -10.01
CA HIS A 103 -4.22 -4.53 -10.22
C HIS A 103 -4.13 -5.64 -9.17
N ILE A 104 -3.67 -6.81 -9.60
CA ILE A 104 -3.13 -7.85 -8.72
C ILE A 104 -1.74 -8.17 -9.22
N LEU A 105 -0.74 -7.66 -8.54
CA LEU A 105 0.68 -7.79 -8.87
C LEU A 105 1.28 -9.00 -8.16
N ASP A 106 1.87 -9.93 -8.89
CA ASP A 106 2.73 -10.97 -8.32
C ASP A 106 4.15 -10.44 -8.18
N LEU A 107 4.56 -10.15 -6.95
CA LEU A 107 5.90 -9.64 -6.67
C LEU A 107 7.01 -10.66 -6.98
N ASN A 108 6.73 -11.95 -7.01
CA ASN A 108 7.75 -12.93 -7.35
C ASN A 108 8.17 -12.85 -8.82
N THR A 109 7.24 -12.46 -9.68
CA THR A 109 7.49 -12.31 -11.12
C THR A 109 7.62 -10.85 -11.56
N GLY A 110 7.20 -9.90 -10.73
CA GLY A 110 7.11 -8.47 -11.06
C GLY A 110 6.07 -8.17 -12.14
N LYS A 111 5.04 -9.03 -12.28
CA LYS A 111 4.00 -8.88 -13.31
C LYS A 111 2.61 -8.92 -12.70
N ASP A 112 1.71 -8.15 -13.28
CA ASP A 112 0.30 -8.27 -12.96
C ASP A 112 -0.23 -9.63 -13.41
N VAL A 113 -0.87 -10.35 -12.50
CA VAL A 113 -1.64 -11.56 -12.80
C VAL A 113 -3.07 -11.20 -13.20
N TYR A 114 -3.50 -10.01 -12.85
CA TYR A 114 -4.75 -9.43 -13.28
C TYR A 114 -4.68 -7.91 -13.30
N THR A 115 -5.21 -7.31 -14.38
CA THR A 115 -5.41 -5.86 -14.51
C THR A 115 -6.80 -5.62 -15.08
N TRP A 116 -7.50 -4.65 -14.52
CA TRP A 116 -8.76 -4.15 -15.05
C TRP A 116 -8.64 -2.64 -15.29
N LYS A 117 -9.19 -2.21 -16.40
CA LYS A 117 -9.37 -0.80 -16.81
C LYS A 117 -10.78 -0.63 -17.34
N PRO A 118 -11.42 0.53 -17.15
CA PRO A 118 -12.69 0.80 -17.82
C PRO A 118 -12.51 0.78 -19.35
N GLU A 119 -13.51 0.31 -20.08
CA GLU A 119 -13.49 0.27 -21.55
C GLU A 119 -13.77 1.65 -22.15
N GLU A 120 -14.54 2.47 -21.47
CA GLU A 120 -14.89 3.84 -21.84
C GLU A 120 -14.53 4.80 -20.72
N ASP A 121 -14.28 6.05 -21.07
CA ASP A 121 -14.03 7.12 -20.11
C ASP A 121 -15.25 7.27 -19.20
N PRO A 122 -15.14 7.02 -17.88
CA PRO A 122 -16.24 7.32 -16.99
C PRO A 122 -16.47 8.83 -17.01
N GLU A 123 -17.66 9.26 -17.35
CA GLU A 123 -17.99 10.70 -17.44
C GLU A 123 -17.71 11.45 -16.13
N GLU A 124 -17.90 10.83 -15.02
CA GLU A 124 -17.47 11.25 -13.67
C GLU A 124 -17.68 10.05 -12.72
N GLY A 125 -16.69 9.72 -11.88
CA GLY A 125 -16.86 8.64 -10.92
C GLY A 125 -15.89 8.77 -9.76
N SER A 126 -16.39 8.59 -8.54
CA SER A 126 -15.52 8.41 -7.38
C SER A 126 -15.01 6.97 -7.33
N LEU A 127 -13.86 6.77 -6.67
CA LEU A 127 -13.34 5.43 -6.37
C LEU A 127 -14.43 4.52 -5.77
N SER A 128 -15.24 5.07 -4.86
CA SER A 128 -16.32 4.32 -4.20
C SER A 128 -17.37 3.83 -5.20
N GLN A 129 -17.79 4.70 -6.12
CA GLN A 129 -18.76 4.32 -7.14
C GLN A 129 -18.18 3.26 -8.07
N MET A 130 -16.95 3.47 -8.56
CA MET A 130 -16.27 2.53 -9.44
C MET A 130 -16.10 1.15 -8.79
N PHE A 131 -15.73 1.12 -7.50
CA PHE A 131 -15.58 -0.11 -6.74
C PHE A 131 -16.92 -0.84 -6.55
N GLU A 132 -17.99 -0.12 -6.20
CA GLU A 132 -19.32 -0.73 -6.01
C GLU A 132 -19.93 -1.21 -7.32
N ASP A 133 -19.78 -0.47 -8.43
CA ASP A 133 -20.29 -0.86 -9.74
C ASP A 133 -19.61 -2.12 -10.29
N ASN A 134 -18.35 -2.36 -9.90
CA ASN A 134 -17.57 -3.53 -10.32
C ASN A 134 -17.36 -4.55 -9.17
N LYS A 135 -18.10 -4.44 -8.09
CA LYS A 135 -17.88 -5.19 -6.84
C LYS A 135 -17.79 -6.70 -7.03
N GLU A 136 -18.74 -7.30 -7.74
CA GLU A 136 -18.75 -8.75 -7.96
C GLU A 136 -17.48 -9.22 -8.70
N LEU A 137 -17.06 -8.45 -9.70
CA LEU A 137 -15.84 -8.75 -10.47
C LEU A 137 -14.60 -8.62 -9.58
N PHE A 138 -14.45 -7.50 -8.86
CA PHE A 138 -13.27 -7.24 -8.03
C PHE A 138 -13.18 -8.23 -6.87
N GLU A 139 -14.27 -8.44 -6.13
CA GLU A 139 -14.32 -9.44 -5.06
C GLU A 139 -14.04 -10.85 -5.57
N GLY A 140 -14.56 -11.21 -6.74
CA GLY A 140 -14.27 -12.48 -7.38
C GLY A 140 -12.77 -12.66 -7.64
N LYS A 141 -12.11 -11.64 -8.22
CA LYS A 141 -10.66 -11.68 -8.50
C LYS A 141 -9.80 -11.64 -7.25
N LEU A 142 -10.18 -10.86 -6.25
CA LEU A 142 -9.50 -10.83 -4.95
C LEU A 142 -9.55 -12.20 -4.26
N LYS A 143 -10.73 -12.84 -4.23
CA LYS A 143 -10.91 -14.18 -3.65
C LYS A 143 -10.15 -15.27 -4.42
N GLU A 144 -10.24 -15.25 -5.75
CA GLU A 144 -9.50 -16.18 -6.65
C GLU A 144 -8.00 -16.15 -6.37
N ASN A 145 -7.44 -14.95 -6.09
CA ASN A 145 -6.04 -14.77 -5.81
C ASN A 145 -5.67 -14.84 -4.32
N GLY A 146 -6.63 -15.15 -3.44
CA GLY A 146 -6.38 -15.32 -2.03
C GLY A 146 -5.97 -14.04 -1.30
N ILE A 147 -6.45 -12.88 -1.78
CA ILE A 147 -6.10 -11.58 -1.20
C ILE A 147 -6.80 -11.41 0.15
N ILE A 148 -6.05 -11.04 1.15
CA ILE A 148 -6.51 -10.76 2.50
C ILE A 148 -6.30 -9.27 2.77
N PRO A 149 -7.35 -8.49 3.04
CA PRO A 149 -7.24 -7.06 3.31
C PRO A 149 -6.31 -6.77 4.49
N GLN A 150 -5.59 -5.65 4.39
CA GLN A 150 -4.64 -5.18 5.41
C GLN A 150 -4.81 -3.69 5.62
N GLU A 151 -4.37 -3.22 6.78
CA GLU A 151 -4.04 -1.81 6.97
C GLU A 151 -2.63 -1.56 6.44
N PHE A 152 -2.48 -0.54 5.60
CA PHE A 152 -1.22 -0.23 4.96
C PHE A 152 -0.59 1.04 5.52
N LYS A 153 0.71 1.00 5.65
CA LYS A 153 1.57 2.16 5.85
C LYS A 153 2.86 1.94 5.10
N LEU A 154 3.45 3.00 4.59
CA LEU A 154 4.82 2.96 4.11
C LEU A 154 5.77 2.97 5.29
N GLU A 155 6.65 1.98 5.34
CA GLU A 155 7.73 1.90 6.31
C GLU A 155 9.05 2.30 5.66
N GLU A 156 10.05 2.62 6.49
CA GLU A 156 11.39 2.92 5.99
C GLU A 156 11.98 1.68 5.30
N ALA A 157 12.51 1.90 4.11
CA ALA A 157 13.09 0.84 3.30
C ALA A 157 14.55 0.59 3.69
N ASN A 158 14.91 -0.66 3.95
CA ASN A 158 16.31 -1.04 4.15
C ASN A 158 16.96 -1.45 2.81
N VAL A 159 16.83 -0.57 1.81
CA VAL A 159 17.43 -0.73 0.49
C VAL A 159 18.12 0.55 0.07
N LYS A 160 19.09 0.43 -0.84
CA LYS A 160 19.82 1.57 -1.41
C LYS A 160 19.50 1.67 -2.89
N MET A 161 19.24 2.89 -3.35
CA MET A 161 19.11 3.20 -4.77
C MET A 161 20.34 4.00 -5.23
N ASP A 162 20.99 3.51 -6.27
CA ASP A 162 21.99 4.24 -7.05
C ASP A 162 21.38 4.56 -8.42
N LYS A 163 21.52 5.79 -8.88
CA LYS A 163 21.02 6.24 -10.18
C LYS A 163 22.08 7.03 -10.93
N THR A 164 22.09 6.93 -12.26
CA THR A 164 22.87 7.76 -13.12
C THR A 164 21.96 8.64 -13.97
N MET A 165 22.37 9.88 -14.13
CA MET A 165 21.67 10.88 -14.93
C MET A 165 22.42 11.12 -16.22
N ALA A 166 21.71 11.49 -17.28
CA ALA A 166 22.28 11.97 -18.52
C ALA A 166 21.35 12.96 -19.21
N GLU A 167 21.92 13.91 -19.92
CA GLU A 167 21.14 14.84 -20.73
C GLU A 167 20.31 14.08 -21.78
N ASN A 168 19.03 14.40 -21.85
CA ASN A 168 18.17 13.99 -22.95
C ASN A 168 18.01 15.17 -23.91
N PRO A 169 18.58 15.11 -25.12
CA PRO A 169 18.56 16.24 -26.05
C PRO A 169 17.14 16.55 -26.57
N PHE A 170 16.21 15.57 -26.49
CA PHE A 170 14.83 15.77 -26.91
C PHE A 170 14.07 16.74 -26.00
N ILE A 171 14.32 16.69 -24.68
CA ILE A 171 13.64 17.55 -23.71
C ILE A 171 14.56 18.64 -23.14
N GLY A 172 15.86 18.61 -23.47
CA GLY A 172 16.84 19.60 -22.97
C GLY A 172 17.06 19.56 -21.46
N SER A 173 16.91 18.40 -20.83
CA SER A 173 17.05 18.20 -19.39
C SER A 173 17.73 16.88 -19.09
N ASP A 174 18.36 16.79 -17.91
CA ASP A 174 18.86 15.51 -17.40
C ASP A 174 17.70 14.58 -17.03
N VAL A 175 17.85 13.32 -17.39
CA VAL A 175 16.92 12.24 -17.09
C VAL A 175 17.62 11.06 -16.46
N VAL A 176 16.88 10.24 -15.73
CA VAL A 176 17.37 9.00 -15.14
C VAL A 176 17.69 8.00 -16.26
N LYS A 177 18.96 7.65 -16.41
CA LYS A 177 19.44 6.67 -17.40
C LYS A 177 19.55 5.27 -16.85
N ASN A 178 20.02 5.14 -15.63
CA ASN A 178 20.13 3.84 -14.97
C ASN A 178 19.68 3.95 -13.51
N VAL A 179 18.99 2.91 -13.06
CA VAL A 179 18.61 2.72 -11.66
C VAL A 179 19.05 1.35 -11.23
N LYS A 180 19.71 1.30 -10.08
CA LYS A 180 20.09 0.07 -9.41
C LYS A 180 19.64 0.12 -7.97
N ILE A 181 18.87 -0.89 -7.54
CA ILE A 181 18.41 -1.03 -6.16
C ILE A 181 19.06 -2.26 -5.55
N THR A 182 19.64 -2.09 -4.36
CA THR A 182 20.29 -3.16 -3.60
C THR A 182 19.67 -3.32 -2.22
N SER A 183 19.54 -4.57 -1.78
CA SER A 183 19.23 -4.95 -0.41
C SER A 183 20.47 -5.60 0.19
N GLY A 184 21.16 -4.88 1.08
CA GLY A 184 22.52 -5.22 1.48
C GLY A 184 23.46 -5.26 0.27
N GLU A 185 24.10 -6.40 0.03
CA GLU A 185 25.01 -6.61 -1.11
C GLU A 185 24.29 -7.16 -2.36
N THR A 186 23.01 -7.52 -2.26
CA THR A 186 22.26 -8.15 -3.35
C THR A 186 21.57 -7.10 -4.21
N VAL A 187 21.79 -7.15 -5.53
CA VAL A 187 21.03 -6.35 -6.51
C VAL A 187 19.65 -6.99 -6.64
N ILE A 188 18.60 -6.23 -6.30
CA ILE A 188 17.21 -6.67 -6.40
C ILE A 188 16.49 -6.10 -7.62
N TYR A 189 17.02 -5.01 -8.17
CA TYR A 189 16.51 -4.39 -9.39
C TYR A 189 17.62 -3.62 -10.11
N GLU A 190 17.62 -3.71 -11.42
CA GLU A 190 18.48 -2.88 -12.27
C GLU A 190 17.74 -2.62 -13.60
N ASN A 191 17.67 -1.36 -13.99
CA ASN A 191 17.05 -0.95 -15.24
C ASN A 191 17.90 0.11 -15.93
N LEU A 192 18.25 -0.15 -17.18
CA LEU A 192 18.92 0.78 -18.08
C LEU A 192 17.90 1.31 -19.09
N ASN A 193 17.52 2.58 -18.95
CA ASN A 193 16.61 3.23 -19.89
C ASN A 193 17.37 3.94 -21.00
N ASN A 194 17.35 3.34 -22.20
CA ASN A 194 17.96 3.87 -23.43
C ASN A 194 16.91 4.50 -24.37
N ASP A 195 15.69 4.65 -23.94
CA ASP A 195 14.65 5.30 -24.75
C ASP A 195 14.99 6.77 -24.97
N GLU A 196 14.94 7.22 -26.23
CA GLU A 196 15.12 8.62 -26.58
C GLU A 196 14.00 9.53 -26.08
N TYR A 197 12.82 8.95 -25.89
CA TYR A 197 11.63 9.63 -25.32
C TYR A 197 11.55 9.51 -23.80
N ASN A 198 12.63 9.08 -23.14
CA ASN A 198 12.67 9.02 -21.68
C ASN A 198 12.49 10.42 -21.08
N VAL A 199 11.39 10.57 -20.34
CA VAL A 199 11.01 11.81 -19.64
C VAL A 199 11.12 11.69 -18.12
N ASN A 200 11.78 10.66 -17.60
CA ASN A 200 11.93 10.41 -16.16
C ASN A 200 12.98 11.34 -15.56
N LEU A 201 12.52 12.41 -14.92
CA LEU A 201 13.38 13.45 -14.33
C LEU A 201 14.07 12.99 -13.04
N ASP A 202 13.42 12.13 -12.25
CA ASP A 202 13.98 11.62 -11.00
C ASP A 202 13.30 10.32 -10.56
N GLN A 203 14.02 9.53 -9.75
CA GLN A 203 13.50 8.36 -9.05
C GLN A 203 14.03 8.29 -7.63
N SER A 204 13.20 7.84 -6.70
CA SER A 204 13.58 7.63 -5.31
C SER A 204 12.71 6.56 -4.64
N ILE A 205 13.19 6.03 -3.53
CA ILE A 205 12.42 5.10 -2.70
C ILE A 205 11.39 5.91 -1.90
N ALA A 206 10.11 5.57 -2.03
CA ALA A 206 9.05 6.13 -1.21
C ALA A 206 8.93 5.41 0.14
N GLY A 207 9.20 4.12 0.16
CA GLY A 207 9.12 3.26 1.34
C GLY A 207 8.91 1.80 0.95
N VAL A 208 8.51 0.99 1.91
CA VAL A 208 8.14 -0.41 1.69
C VAL A 208 6.77 -0.74 2.26
N LEU A 209 6.06 -1.63 1.58
CA LEU A 209 4.87 -2.31 2.07
C LEU A 209 5.28 -3.73 2.46
N LYS A 210 5.12 -4.09 3.73
CA LYS A 210 5.49 -5.41 4.23
C LYS A 210 4.36 -6.41 4.03
N CYS A 211 4.70 -7.58 3.51
CA CYS A 211 3.78 -8.70 3.47
C CYS A 211 3.62 -9.28 4.88
N PRO A 212 2.41 -9.35 5.46
CA PRO A 212 2.22 -9.87 6.82
C PRO A 212 2.37 -11.39 6.92
N PHE A 213 2.53 -12.08 5.79
CA PHE A 213 2.56 -13.56 5.72
C PHE A 213 3.96 -14.11 5.44
N SER A 214 4.94 -13.25 5.13
CA SER A 214 6.32 -13.64 4.80
C SER A 214 7.27 -12.47 5.04
N ASP A 215 8.57 -12.70 4.85
CA ASP A 215 9.60 -11.64 4.89
C ASP A 215 9.66 -10.81 3.59
N MET A 216 8.69 -10.99 2.70
CA MET A 216 8.62 -10.25 1.44
C MET A 216 8.20 -8.80 1.67
N GLU A 217 8.85 -7.90 0.96
CA GLU A 217 8.54 -6.48 0.95
C GLU A 217 8.33 -5.99 -0.49
N ALA A 218 7.31 -5.15 -0.70
CA ALA A 218 7.17 -4.37 -1.93
C ALA A 218 7.83 -3.01 -1.72
N VAL A 219 9.02 -2.83 -2.27
CA VAL A 219 9.70 -1.53 -2.30
C VAL A 219 8.97 -0.65 -3.29
N MET A 220 8.34 0.42 -2.80
CA MET A 220 7.69 1.40 -3.64
C MET A 220 8.70 2.42 -4.12
N VAL A 221 8.92 2.45 -5.43
CA VAL A 221 9.75 3.43 -6.11
C VAL A 221 8.86 4.48 -6.71
N LYS A 222 9.04 5.73 -6.35
CA LYS A 222 8.41 6.87 -7.00
C LYS A 222 9.29 7.42 -8.10
N SER A 223 8.67 7.83 -9.21
CA SER A 223 9.32 8.43 -10.37
C SER A 223 8.68 9.79 -10.65
N ILE A 224 9.48 10.77 -11.09
CA ILE A 224 8.99 12.06 -11.55
C ILE A 224 9.08 12.07 -13.07
N LEU A 225 7.94 12.05 -13.73
CA LEU A 225 7.87 12.20 -15.19
C LEU A 225 7.68 13.68 -15.53
N ARG A 226 8.39 14.14 -16.56
CA ARG A 226 8.25 15.51 -17.06
C ARG A 226 6.87 15.70 -17.70
N GLY A 227 6.13 16.71 -17.26
CA GLY A 227 4.91 17.16 -17.91
C GLY A 227 5.14 17.63 -19.33
N TYR A 228 4.15 17.49 -20.20
CA TYR A 228 4.25 17.76 -21.63
C TYR A 228 4.74 19.19 -21.92
N GLU A 229 4.18 20.18 -21.24
CA GLU A 229 4.52 21.60 -21.40
C GLU A 229 5.39 22.17 -20.26
N GLY A 230 5.90 21.31 -19.36
CA GLY A 230 6.60 21.70 -18.15
C GLY A 230 5.80 21.34 -16.89
N PRO A 231 5.91 22.07 -15.79
CA PRO A 231 5.08 21.83 -14.61
C PRO A 231 3.58 22.04 -14.89
N PRO A 232 2.69 21.27 -14.25
CA PRO A 232 3.01 20.24 -13.28
C PRO A 232 3.66 19.00 -13.89
N HIS A 233 4.62 18.40 -13.16
CA HIS A 233 5.18 17.09 -13.48
C HIS A 233 4.34 15.99 -12.83
N VAL A 234 4.51 14.74 -13.23
CA VAL A 234 3.75 13.62 -12.70
C VAL A 234 4.59 12.76 -11.80
N TYR A 235 4.14 12.53 -10.57
CA TYR A 235 4.60 11.43 -9.75
C TYR A 235 3.85 10.16 -10.12
N THR A 236 4.59 9.16 -10.55
CA THR A 236 4.12 7.78 -10.71
C THR A 236 4.90 6.84 -9.80
N PHE A 237 4.50 5.58 -9.73
CA PHE A 237 5.18 4.58 -8.90
C PHE A 237 5.24 3.21 -9.57
N TYR A 238 6.16 2.38 -9.06
CA TYR A 238 6.20 0.94 -9.34
C TYR A 238 6.77 0.18 -8.14
N PHE A 239 6.63 -1.13 -8.16
CA PHE A 239 7.08 -1.97 -7.07
C PHE A 239 8.24 -2.86 -7.47
N VAL A 240 9.19 -3.02 -6.54
CA VAL A 240 10.32 -3.94 -6.63
C VAL A 240 10.27 -4.89 -5.44
N LYS A 241 10.41 -6.19 -5.68
CA LYS A 241 10.48 -7.17 -4.60
C LYS A 241 11.77 -7.03 -3.81
N ALA A 242 11.66 -6.98 -2.48
CA ALA A 242 12.74 -7.24 -1.52
C ALA A 242 12.33 -8.38 -0.57
N GLY A 243 13.30 -8.90 0.18
CA GLY A 243 13.07 -10.04 1.07
C GLY A 243 13.08 -11.38 0.33
N LYS A 244 12.78 -12.44 1.07
CA LYS A 244 12.77 -13.83 0.59
C LYS A 244 11.38 -14.33 0.29
#